data_2182dcf71af04a91e752eb1725cfc492
#
_entry.id   2182dcf71af04a91e752eb1725cfc492
#
_cell.length_a   1.000
_cell.length_b   1.000
_cell.length_c   1.000
_cell.angle_alpha   90.00
_cell.angle_beta   90.00
_cell.angle_gamma   90.00
#
_symmetry.space_group_name_H-M   'P 1'
#
loop_
_entity.id
_entity.type
_entity.pdbx_description
1 polymer ?
#
loop_
_entity_poly.entity_id
_entity_poly.type
_entity_poly.pdbx_seq_one_letter_code
_entity_poly.pdbx_strand_id
1 'polypeptide(L)'
;SKLDGVLKIRKDALAAINSLGEMMIASRHGNFPVKKGDKLAGTRIIPLVIEKEKMDAAEKAAGEQPVFDILPYHRKKVGIVTTGSEIKKKLIKDTFTPVLREKLAEYPTEIIGQVMPGDDKEQITKEILSFAEAGADLIVCTGGMSVDPDDRTPGGIRETGATIVTYGAPVLPGAMLLVAYLDYKGRK
;
A
#
# COMPACT_ATOMS: atom_id res chain seq x y z
N SER A 1 -19.96 -0.96 -1.56
CA SER A 1 -19.21 -0.05 -0.67
C SER A 1 -19.92 1.28 -0.49
N LYS A 2 -19.85 1.85 0.71
CA LYS A 2 -20.37 3.20 1.00
C LYS A 2 -19.34 4.30 0.72
N LEU A 3 -18.08 3.94 0.65
CA LEU A 3 -16.94 4.86 0.45
C LEU A 3 -15.80 4.17 -0.30
N ASP A 4 -14.83 4.98 -0.75
CA ASP A 4 -13.58 4.48 -1.30
C ASP A 4 -12.62 4.08 -0.16
N GLY A 5 -11.88 2.98 -0.34
CA GLY A 5 -10.95 2.52 0.67
C GLY A 5 -10.42 1.12 0.40
N VAL A 6 -9.91 0.49 1.44
CA VAL A 6 -9.40 -0.89 1.41
C VAL A 6 -10.36 -1.82 2.12
N LEU A 7 -10.84 -2.85 1.41
CA LEU A 7 -11.71 -3.86 1.99
C LEU A 7 -10.93 -4.72 2.99
N LYS A 8 -11.40 -4.76 4.23
CA LYS A 8 -10.94 -5.67 5.28
C LYS A 8 -11.98 -6.74 5.52
N ILE A 9 -11.52 -7.96 5.70
CA ILE A 9 -12.38 -9.13 5.94
C ILE A 9 -11.85 -9.89 7.15
N ARG A 10 -12.73 -10.14 8.11
CA ARG A 10 -12.46 -11.07 9.21
C ARG A 10 -12.62 -12.50 8.67
N LYS A 11 -11.51 -13.05 8.19
CA LYS A 11 -11.49 -14.34 7.49
C LYS A 11 -12.00 -15.49 8.35
N ASP A 12 -11.66 -15.49 9.64
CA ASP A 12 -12.06 -16.55 10.57
C ASP A 12 -13.57 -16.53 10.82
N ALA A 13 -14.16 -15.34 11.00
CA ALA A 13 -15.62 -15.19 11.14
C ALA A 13 -16.34 -15.61 9.85
N LEU A 14 -15.85 -15.19 8.69
CA LEU A 14 -16.41 -15.56 7.40
C LEU A 14 -16.35 -17.08 7.17
N ALA A 15 -15.22 -17.70 7.50
CA ALA A 15 -15.05 -19.14 7.40
C ALA A 15 -15.97 -19.89 8.38
N ALA A 16 -16.11 -19.43 9.63
CA ALA A 16 -17.00 -20.02 10.63
C ALA A 16 -18.44 -19.98 10.16
N ILE A 17 -18.92 -18.85 9.63
CA ILE A 17 -20.28 -18.73 9.09
C ILE A 17 -20.49 -19.70 7.92
N ASN A 18 -19.58 -19.73 6.95
CA ASN A 18 -19.71 -20.60 5.78
C ASN A 18 -19.61 -22.09 6.13
N SER A 19 -18.97 -22.44 7.26
CA SER A 19 -18.86 -23.82 7.72
C SER A 19 -20.14 -24.38 8.37
N LEU A 20 -21.12 -23.54 8.68
CA LEU A 20 -22.41 -23.99 9.23
C LEU A 20 -23.24 -24.75 8.19
N GLY A 21 -22.94 -24.61 6.91
CA GLY A 21 -23.72 -25.20 5.81
C GLY A 21 -25.08 -24.50 5.59
N GLU A 22 -25.70 -24.80 4.45
CA GLU A 22 -26.99 -24.23 4.03
C GLU A 22 -27.04 -22.71 3.86
N MET A 23 -25.93 -22.02 4.13
CA MET A 23 -25.72 -20.61 3.84
C MET A 23 -24.32 -20.39 3.25
N MET A 24 -24.19 -19.32 2.48
CA MET A 24 -22.91 -18.94 1.92
C MET A 24 -22.79 -17.42 1.85
N ILE A 25 -21.60 -16.95 2.13
CA ILE A 25 -21.15 -15.56 1.88
C ILE A 25 -19.94 -15.63 0.97
N ALA A 26 -20.10 -15.20 -0.27
CA ALA A 26 -19.00 -15.03 -1.22
C ALA A 26 -18.59 -13.57 -1.24
N SER A 27 -17.30 -13.30 -1.28
CA SER A 27 -16.77 -11.93 -1.22
C SER A 27 -15.67 -11.69 -2.24
N ARG A 28 -15.41 -10.41 -2.51
CA ARG A 28 -14.16 -9.98 -3.14
C ARG A 28 -12.97 -10.33 -2.23
N HIS A 29 -11.78 -10.31 -2.80
CA HIS A 29 -10.55 -10.53 -2.03
C HIS A 29 -10.33 -9.40 -1.02
N GLY A 30 -9.96 -9.75 0.21
CA GLY A 30 -9.59 -8.78 1.25
C GLY A 30 -8.25 -8.09 0.95
N ASN A 31 -8.03 -6.94 1.56
CA ASN A 31 -6.89 -6.05 1.33
C ASN A 31 -6.80 -5.49 -0.10
N PHE A 32 -7.93 -5.41 -0.79
CA PHE A 32 -8.05 -4.84 -2.13
C PHE A 32 -8.70 -3.46 -2.08
N PRO A 33 -8.30 -2.55 -2.98
CA PRO A 33 -8.98 -1.26 -3.14
C PRO A 33 -10.41 -1.46 -3.63
N VAL A 34 -11.32 -0.68 -3.08
CA VAL A 34 -12.72 -0.65 -3.47
C VAL A 34 -13.19 0.78 -3.62
N LYS A 35 -14.13 1.01 -4.53
CA LYS A 35 -14.75 2.31 -4.77
C LYS A 35 -16.18 2.33 -4.21
N LYS A 36 -16.66 3.53 -3.91
CA LYS A 36 -18.07 3.74 -3.56
C LYS A 36 -18.97 3.16 -4.64
N GLY A 37 -19.96 2.35 -4.23
CA GLY A 37 -20.86 1.63 -5.14
C GLY A 37 -20.41 0.20 -5.48
N ASP A 38 -19.18 -0.19 -5.23
CA ASP A 38 -18.71 -1.56 -5.48
C ASP A 38 -19.50 -2.59 -4.68
N LYS A 39 -19.83 -3.70 -5.33
CA LYS A 39 -20.35 -4.90 -4.66
C LYS A 39 -19.20 -5.62 -3.98
N LEU A 40 -19.29 -5.83 -2.67
CA LEU A 40 -18.20 -6.39 -1.86
C LEU A 40 -18.39 -7.87 -1.59
N ALA A 41 -19.63 -8.25 -1.32
CA ALA A 41 -20.02 -9.61 -1.00
C ALA A 41 -21.44 -9.86 -1.47
N GLY A 42 -21.79 -11.12 -1.63
CA GLY A 42 -23.14 -11.61 -1.82
C GLY A 42 -23.38 -12.75 -0.84
N THR A 43 -24.58 -12.81 -0.28
CA THR A 43 -24.99 -13.90 0.61
C THR A 43 -26.21 -14.60 0.05
N ARG A 44 -26.33 -15.88 0.33
CA ARG A 44 -27.45 -16.70 -0.04
C ARG A 44 -27.69 -17.78 1.01
N ILE A 45 -28.96 -18.03 1.31
CA ILE A 45 -29.42 -19.25 1.94
C ILE A 45 -29.70 -20.25 0.83
N ILE A 46 -29.19 -21.48 0.92
CA ILE A 46 -29.25 -22.49 -0.13
C ILE A 46 -30.63 -23.13 -0.18
N PRO A 47 -31.23 -23.61 0.95
CA PRO A 47 -32.59 -24.08 0.98
C PRO A 47 -33.60 -22.93 0.93
N LEU A 48 -34.87 -23.23 0.70
CA LEU A 48 -35.94 -22.22 0.76
C LEU A 48 -36.24 -21.75 2.20
N VAL A 49 -35.96 -22.60 3.17
CA VAL A 49 -36.15 -22.34 4.60
C VAL A 49 -34.92 -22.83 5.34
N ILE A 50 -34.45 -22.07 6.31
CA ILE A 50 -33.35 -22.44 7.19
C ILE A 50 -33.82 -22.41 8.63
N GLU A 51 -33.28 -23.31 9.45
CA GLU A 51 -33.58 -23.37 10.87
C GLU A 51 -33.06 -22.14 11.61
N LYS A 52 -33.85 -21.67 12.58
CA LYS A 52 -33.51 -20.48 13.37
C LYS A 52 -32.19 -20.67 14.12
N GLU A 53 -31.95 -21.85 14.65
CA GLU A 53 -30.73 -22.21 15.38
C GLU A 53 -29.47 -22.00 14.53
N LYS A 54 -29.53 -22.28 13.21
CA LYS A 54 -28.44 -22.00 12.27
C LYS A 54 -28.22 -20.52 12.04
N MET A 55 -29.28 -19.73 11.95
CA MET A 55 -29.16 -18.28 11.85
C MET A 55 -28.56 -17.69 13.11
N ASP A 56 -29.03 -18.12 14.29
CA ASP A 56 -28.48 -17.67 15.58
C ASP A 56 -26.99 -18.06 15.71
N ALA A 57 -26.63 -19.25 15.23
CA ALA A 57 -25.21 -19.68 15.18
C ALA A 57 -24.36 -18.81 14.24
N ALA A 58 -24.90 -18.41 13.09
CA ALA A 58 -24.22 -17.53 12.15
C ALA A 58 -24.02 -16.13 12.73
N GLU A 59 -25.02 -15.57 13.40
CA GLU A 59 -24.90 -14.29 14.09
C GLU A 59 -23.86 -14.35 15.21
N LYS A 60 -23.86 -15.43 15.98
CA LYS A 60 -22.84 -15.68 17.01
C LYS A 60 -21.43 -15.80 16.43
N ALA A 61 -21.28 -16.48 15.30
CA ALA A 61 -20.00 -16.60 14.60
C ALA A 61 -19.52 -15.26 14.02
N ALA A 62 -20.44 -14.41 13.54
CA ALA A 62 -20.14 -13.05 13.12
C ALA A 62 -19.63 -12.20 14.29
N GLY A 63 -20.19 -12.37 15.48
CA GLY A 63 -19.86 -11.59 16.66
C GLY A 63 -20.25 -10.12 16.53
N GLU A 64 -19.77 -9.29 17.46
CA GLU A 64 -20.17 -7.87 17.55
C GLU A 64 -19.50 -6.98 16.47
N GLN A 65 -18.34 -7.37 15.96
CA GLN A 65 -17.62 -6.58 14.97
C GLN A 65 -18.03 -6.98 13.54
N PRO A 66 -18.08 -6.03 12.59
CA PRO A 66 -18.43 -6.33 11.22
C PRO A 66 -17.48 -7.35 10.58
N VAL A 67 -18.04 -8.32 9.83
CA VAL A 67 -17.26 -9.30 9.07
C VAL A 67 -16.51 -8.61 7.91
N PHE A 68 -17.12 -7.57 7.34
CA PHE A 68 -16.57 -6.75 6.26
C PHE A 68 -16.48 -5.31 6.73
N ASP A 69 -15.32 -4.72 6.59
CA ASP A 69 -15.08 -3.33 6.91
C ASP A 69 -14.29 -2.65 5.78
N ILE A 70 -14.38 -1.32 5.69
CA ILE A 70 -13.65 -0.54 4.69
C ILE A 70 -12.83 0.50 5.42
N LEU A 71 -11.51 0.36 5.32
CA LEU A 71 -10.58 1.37 5.81
C LEU A 71 -10.53 2.51 4.79
N PRO A 72 -10.97 3.72 5.15
CA PRO A 72 -10.91 4.87 4.25
C PRO A 72 -9.47 5.25 3.95
N TYR A 73 -9.25 5.80 2.75
CA TYR A 73 -7.97 6.43 2.46
C TYR A 73 -7.81 7.72 3.24
N HIS A 74 -6.62 7.94 3.77
CA HIS A 74 -6.23 9.19 4.39
C HIS A 74 -5.33 9.99 3.45
N ARG A 75 -5.49 11.32 3.44
CA ARG A 75 -4.60 12.21 2.69
C ARG A 75 -3.16 12.03 3.15
N LYS A 76 -2.25 11.86 2.20
CA LYS A 76 -0.83 11.64 2.44
C LYS A 76 0.02 12.65 1.68
N LYS A 77 1.02 13.22 2.35
CA LYS A 77 2.05 14.04 1.73
C LYS A 77 3.15 13.16 1.18
N VAL A 78 3.51 13.35 -0.09
CA VAL A 78 4.45 12.50 -0.81
C VAL A 78 5.64 13.29 -1.30
N GLY A 79 6.86 12.88 -0.91
CA GLY A 79 8.11 13.33 -1.52
C GLY A 79 8.56 12.33 -2.60
N ILE A 80 9.14 12.81 -3.68
CA ILE A 80 9.68 11.96 -4.75
C ILE A 80 11.19 12.23 -4.87
N VAL A 81 11.98 11.18 -4.76
CA VAL A 81 13.43 11.19 -4.97
C VAL A 81 13.74 10.33 -6.18
N THR A 82 14.12 10.97 -7.29
CA THR A 82 14.49 10.28 -8.53
C THR A 82 16.01 10.27 -8.64
N THR A 83 16.63 9.09 -8.58
CA THR A 83 18.07 8.93 -8.72
C THR A 83 18.45 8.57 -10.15
N GLY A 84 19.71 8.76 -10.49
CA GLY A 84 20.25 8.53 -11.81
C GLY A 84 21.03 9.74 -12.30
N SER A 85 22.35 9.59 -12.44
CA SER A 85 23.23 10.67 -12.93
C SER A 85 22.90 11.08 -14.35
N GLU A 86 22.40 10.17 -15.17
CA GLU A 86 21.99 10.42 -16.56
C GLU A 86 20.74 11.29 -16.63
N ILE A 87 19.77 11.08 -15.71
CA ILE A 87 18.56 11.91 -15.60
C ILE A 87 18.96 13.31 -15.10
N LYS A 88 19.79 13.38 -14.05
CA LYS A 88 20.29 14.66 -13.51
C LYS A 88 21.01 15.49 -14.56
N LYS A 89 21.81 14.85 -15.42
CA LYS A 89 22.52 15.51 -16.54
C LYS A 89 21.64 15.80 -17.75
N LYS A 90 20.34 15.49 -17.69
CA LYS A 90 19.36 15.63 -18.80
C LYS A 90 19.74 14.83 -20.06
N LEU A 91 20.53 13.78 -19.92
CA LEU A 91 20.90 12.88 -21.02
C LEU A 91 19.75 11.96 -21.39
N ILE A 92 18.94 11.57 -20.39
CA ILE A 92 17.74 10.75 -20.56
C ILE A 92 16.54 11.50 -19.95
N LYS A 93 15.39 11.39 -20.62
CA LYS A 93 14.13 11.96 -20.11
C LYS A 93 13.63 11.12 -18.93
N ASP A 94 13.25 11.79 -17.84
CA ASP A 94 12.57 11.14 -16.73
C ASP A 94 11.19 10.62 -17.18
N THR A 95 11.07 9.32 -17.26
CA THR A 95 9.82 8.62 -17.63
C THR A 95 9.09 8.08 -16.40
N PHE A 96 9.75 8.02 -15.24
CA PHE A 96 9.17 7.47 -14.01
C PHE A 96 8.24 8.45 -13.31
N THR A 97 8.63 9.70 -13.20
CA THR A 97 7.84 10.70 -12.47
C THR A 97 6.44 10.91 -13.04
N PRO A 98 6.23 10.99 -14.37
CA PRO A 98 4.87 11.08 -14.91
C PRO A 98 3.98 9.90 -14.49
N VAL A 99 4.52 8.67 -14.57
CA VAL A 99 3.78 7.46 -14.18
C VAL A 99 3.48 7.45 -12.67
N LEU A 100 4.43 7.88 -11.84
CA LEU A 100 4.22 8.00 -10.40
C LEU A 100 3.13 9.02 -10.07
N ARG A 101 3.14 10.17 -10.73
CA ARG A 101 2.12 11.20 -10.55
C ARG A 101 0.73 10.70 -10.91
N GLU A 102 0.61 9.99 -12.02
CA GLU A 102 -0.65 9.37 -12.44
C GLU A 102 -1.16 8.36 -11.41
N LYS A 103 -0.30 7.46 -10.95
CA LYS A 103 -0.66 6.45 -9.93
C LYS A 103 -1.00 7.06 -8.57
N LEU A 104 -0.27 8.07 -8.14
CA LEU A 104 -0.53 8.76 -6.89
C LEU A 104 -1.85 9.56 -6.95
N ALA A 105 -2.22 10.07 -8.13
CA ALA A 105 -3.48 10.80 -8.32
C ALA A 105 -4.74 9.92 -8.16
N GLU A 106 -4.59 8.60 -8.21
CA GLU A 106 -5.70 7.66 -7.91
C GLU A 106 -6.08 7.65 -6.41
N TYR A 107 -5.24 8.22 -5.55
CA TYR A 107 -5.40 8.24 -4.10
C TYR A 107 -5.39 9.69 -3.58
N PRO A 108 -5.91 9.96 -2.39
CA PRO A 108 -5.89 11.30 -1.79
C PRO A 108 -4.46 11.68 -1.35
N THR A 109 -3.56 11.90 -2.29
CA THR A 109 -2.17 12.28 -2.05
C THR A 109 -1.89 13.72 -2.46
N GLU A 110 -0.88 14.31 -1.83
CA GLU A 110 -0.33 15.62 -2.13
C GLU A 110 1.17 15.48 -2.36
N ILE A 111 1.63 15.69 -3.58
CA ILE A 111 3.07 15.68 -3.87
C ILE A 111 3.66 17.00 -3.42
N ILE A 112 4.43 16.97 -2.32
CA ILE A 112 5.05 18.16 -1.71
C ILE A 112 6.37 18.55 -2.36
N GLY A 113 6.96 17.68 -3.16
CA GLY A 113 8.18 17.98 -3.89
C GLY A 113 8.73 16.79 -4.66
N GLN A 114 9.67 17.12 -5.54
CA GLN A 114 10.48 16.15 -6.27
C GLN A 114 11.90 16.66 -6.36
N VAL A 115 12.86 15.77 -6.13
CA VAL A 115 14.30 16.07 -6.21
C VAL A 115 15.02 15.02 -7.04
N MET A 116 16.14 15.41 -7.63
CA MET A 116 17.00 14.55 -8.47
C MET A 116 18.46 14.64 -7.99
N PRO A 117 18.84 13.98 -6.89
CA PRO A 117 20.18 14.06 -6.32
C PRO A 117 21.29 13.45 -7.20
N GLY A 118 20.92 12.59 -8.16
CA GLY A 118 21.87 11.73 -8.89
C GLY A 118 22.10 10.44 -8.09
N ASP A 119 23.32 9.86 -8.26
CA ASP A 119 23.69 8.57 -7.65
C ASP A 119 24.62 8.73 -6.44
N ASP A 120 24.64 9.92 -5.85
CA ASP A 120 25.38 10.19 -4.63
C ASP A 120 24.58 9.76 -3.40
N LYS A 121 25.12 8.79 -2.66
CA LYS A 121 24.44 8.17 -1.51
C LYS A 121 24.15 9.19 -0.39
N GLU A 122 25.08 10.08 -0.09
CA GLU A 122 24.89 11.09 0.96
C GLU A 122 23.83 12.11 0.58
N GLN A 123 23.81 12.52 -0.69
CA GLN A 123 22.76 13.40 -1.20
C GLN A 123 21.39 12.72 -1.17
N ILE A 124 21.30 11.45 -1.57
CA ILE A 124 20.06 10.67 -1.50
C ILE A 124 19.55 10.64 -0.07
N THR A 125 20.39 10.30 0.89
CA THR A 125 20.08 10.29 2.33
C THR A 125 19.57 11.64 2.80
N LYS A 126 20.26 12.71 2.45
CA LYS A 126 19.90 14.09 2.82
C LYS A 126 18.53 14.50 2.27
N GLU A 127 18.24 14.18 1.03
CA GLU A 127 16.98 14.53 0.40
C GLU A 127 15.80 13.74 0.99
N ILE A 128 16.00 12.46 1.32
CA ILE A 128 15.00 11.66 2.04
C ILE A 128 14.69 12.30 3.41
N LEU A 129 15.73 12.63 4.18
CA LEU A 129 15.55 13.27 5.48
C LEU A 129 14.92 14.67 5.38
N SER A 130 15.22 15.42 4.32
CA SER A 130 14.58 16.71 4.04
C SER A 130 13.06 16.58 3.82
N PHE A 131 12.62 15.57 3.06
CA PHE A 131 11.19 15.29 2.92
C PHE A 131 10.55 14.83 4.23
N ALA A 132 11.24 14.01 5.03
CA ALA A 132 10.75 13.63 6.35
C ALA A 132 10.59 14.85 7.27
N GLU A 133 11.55 15.79 7.26
CA GLU A 133 11.46 17.07 7.98
C GLU A 133 10.31 17.95 7.48
N ALA A 134 10.09 17.99 6.16
CA ALA A 134 8.97 18.72 5.55
C ALA A 134 7.60 18.07 5.82
N GLY A 135 7.56 16.95 6.51
CA GLY A 135 6.34 16.27 6.92
C GLY A 135 5.76 15.31 5.89
N ALA A 136 6.58 14.75 5.01
CA ALA A 136 6.14 13.68 4.14
C ALA A 136 5.70 12.45 4.95
N ASP A 137 4.57 11.86 4.56
CA ASP A 137 4.08 10.58 5.08
C ASP A 137 4.60 9.40 4.27
N LEU A 138 4.96 9.66 3.00
CA LEU A 138 5.49 8.69 2.05
C LEU A 138 6.61 9.34 1.25
N ILE A 139 7.73 8.65 1.12
CA ILE A 139 8.83 9.07 0.25
C ILE A 139 9.07 7.96 -0.76
N VAL A 140 8.88 8.28 -2.04
CA VAL A 140 9.05 7.33 -3.14
C VAL A 140 10.40 7.58 -3.79
N CYS A 141 11.30 6.59 -3.68
CA CYS A 141 12.60 6.62 -4.32
C CYS A 141 12.56 5.77 -5.60
N THR A 142 13.05 6.33 -6.71
CA THR A 142 13.12 5.64 -8.01
C THR A 142 14.50 5.80 -8.65
N GLY A 143 14.94 4.77 -9.36
CA GLY A 143 16.30 4.69 -9.93
C GLY A 143 17.30 4.12 -8.93
N GLY A 144 18.45 3.65 -9.42
CA GLY A 144 19.55 3.11 -8.62
C GLY A 144 19.15 2.03 -7.62
N MET A 145 18.20 1.17 -8.00
CA MET A 145 17.60 0.15 -7.12
C MET A 145 18.01 -1.28 -7.47
N SER A 146 18.79 -1.50 -8.53
CA SER A 146 19.23 -2.82 -8.96
C SER A 146 20.41 -3.33 -8.10
N VAL A 147 21.05 -4.39 -8.55
CA VAL A 147 22.18 -5.02 -7.86
C VAL A 147 23.55 -4.50 -8.32
N ASP A 148 23.55 -3.54 -9.22
CA ASP A 148 24.79 -2.98 -9.75
C ASP A 148 25.54 -2.20 -8.67
N PRO A 149 26.88 -2.21 -8.68
CA PRO A 149 27.70 -1.49 -7.68
C PRO A 149 27.42 0.02 -7.61
N ASP A 150 26.94 0.60 -8.71
CA ASP A 150 26.61 2.02 -8.82
C ASP A 150 25.20 2.37 -8.33
N ASP A 151 24.41 1.37 -8.02
CA ASP A 151 23.05 1.54 -7.48
C ASP A 151 23.10 1.90 -5.99
N ARG A 152 23.04 3.19 -5.70
CA ARG A 152 23.29 3.77 -4.37
C ARG A 152 22.00 4.00 -3.56
N THR A 153 20.83 3.90 -4.18
CA THR A 153 19.54 4.24 -3.53
C THR A 153 19.23 3.37 -2.30
N PRO A 154 19.40 2.03 -2.33
CA PRO A 154 19.20 1.22 -1.12
C PRO A 154 20.16 1.58 0.02
N GLY A 155 21.40 1.95 -0.32
CA GLY A 155 22.39 2.44 0.64
C GLY A 155 21.95 3.75 1.29
N GLY A 156 21.51 4.71 0.48
CA GLY A 156 20.99 6.00 0.96
C GLY A 156 19.79 5.85 1.87
N ILE A 157 18.85 4.93 1.54
CA ILE A 157 17.71 4.62 2.40
C ILE A 157 18.17 4.05 3.74
N ARG A 158 19.13 3.13 3.77
CA ARG A 158 19.66 2.56 5.02
C ARG A 158 20.30 3.64 5.91
N GLU A 159 21.04 4.56 5.33
CA GLU A 159 21.73 5.63 6.08
C GLU A 159 20.79 6.64 6.72
N THR A 160 19.53 6.72 6.30
CA THR A 160 18.52 7.51 7.02
C THR A 160 18.18 6.95 8.41
N GLY A 161 18.59 5.72 8.72
CA GLY A 161 18.14 4.98 9.91
C GLY A 161 16.82 4.25 9.72
N ALA A 162 16.28 4.20 8.50
CA ALA A 162 15.04 3.49 8.23
C ALA A 162 15.19 1.98 8.44
N THR A 163 14.16 1.37 9.03
CA THR A 163 14.05 -0.08 9.19
C THR A 163 13.54 -0.68 7.89
N ILE A 164 14.38 -1.45 7.20
CA ILE A 164 13.97 -2.15 5.96
C ILE A 164 13.09 -3.35 6.33
N VAL A 165 11.88 -3.38 5.79
CA VAL A 165 10.92 -4.49 5.95
C VAL A 165 11.18 -5.57 4.91
N THR A 166 11.42 -5.16 3.67
CA THR A 166 11.75 -6.07 2.58
C THR A 166 12.59 -5.35 1.51
N TYR A 167 13.44 -6.09 0.86
CA TYR A 167 14.15 -5.67 -0.33
C TYR A 167 14.17 -6.85 -1.31
N GLY A 168 13.45 -6.67 -2.41
CA GLY A 168 13.14 -7.72 -3.38
C GLY A 168 11.72 -8.27 -3.22
N ALA A 169 11.12 -8.62 -4.34
CA ALA A 169 9.82 -9.26 -4.44
C ALA A 169 9.85 -10.33 -5.53
N PRO A 170 9.22 -11.51 -5.33
CA PRO A 170 9.25 -12.60 -6.30
C PRO A 170 8.25 -12.37 -7.45
N VAL A 171 8.28 -11.17 -8.05
CA VAL A 171 7.40 -10.75 -9.15
C VAL A 171 8.17 -9.96 -10.19
N LEU A 172 7.77 -10.06 -11.44
CA LEU A 172 8.29 -9.27 -12.55
C LEU A 172 7.12 -8.65 -13.34
N PRO A 173 7.16 -7.34 -13.64
CA PRO A 173 8.16 -6.35 -13.19
C PRO A 173 8.00 -6.01 -11.70
N GLY A 174 9.04 -5.41 -11.09
CA GLY A 174 9.00 -4.95 -9.69
C GLY A 174 9.85 -5.80 -8.73
N ALA A 175 10.71 -6.68 -9.23
CA ALA A 175 11.55 -7.57 -8.43
C ALA A 175 12.40 -6.83 -7.38
N MET A 176 12.80 -5.59 -7.63
CA MET A 176 13.66 -4.79 -6.75
C MET A 176 12.88 -3.81 -5.85
N LEU A 177 11.62 -4.12 -5.53
CA LEU A 177 10.84 -3.34 -4.58
C LEU A 177 11.48 -3.36 -3.20
N LEU A 178 11.72 -2.17 -2.64
CA LEU A 178 12.17 -1.98 -1.26
C LEU A 178 11.07 -1.26 -0.47
N VAL A 179 10.73 -1.78 0.69
CA VAL A 179 9.84 -1.14 1.65
C VAL A 179 10.58 -0.94 2.96
N ALA A 180 10.55 0.27 3.46
CA ALA A 180 11.18 0.64 4.73
C ALA A 180 10.27 1.58 5.52
N TYR A 181 10.44 1.60 6.84
CA TYR A 181 9.82 2.56 7.74
C TYR A 181 10.90 3.42 8.39
N LEU A 182 10.69 4.72 8.34
CA LEU A 182 11.54 5.70 9.00
C LEU A 182 10.76 6.32 10.18
N ASP A 183 11.27 6.10 11.38
CA ASP A 183 10.80 6.86 12.55
C ASP A 183 11.54 8.20 12.58
N TYR A 184 10.85 9.27 12.25
CA TYR A 184 11.42 10.60 12.21
C TYR A 184 10.74 11.51 13.23
N LYS A 185 11.43 11.81 14.33
CA LYS A 185 10.91 12.65 15.43
C LYS A 185 9.55 12.16 15.95
N GLY A 186 9.40 10.83 16.14
CA GLY A 186 8.19 10.20 16.63
C GLY A 186 7.05 10.06 15.60
N ARG A 187 7.33 10.33 14.32
CA ARG A 187 6.41 10.06 13.17
C ARG A 187 6.97 8.88 12.37
N LYS A 188 6.11 7.92 12.06
CA LYS A 188 6.45 6.71 11.30
C LYS A 188 5.74 6.68 9.97
#